data_0a7b26c0752d1f97f143eb10180b8ed1
#
_entry.id   0a7b26c0752d1f97f143eb10180b8ed1
#
_cell.length_a   1.000
_cell.length_b   1.000
_cell.length_c   1.000
_cell.angle_alpha   90.00
_cell.angle_beta   90.00
_cell.angle_gamma   90.00
#
_symmetry.space_group_name_H-M   'P 1'
#
loop_
_entity.id
_entity.type
_entity.pdbx_description
1 polymer ?
#
loop_
_entity_poly.entity_id
_entity_poly.type
_entity_poly.pdbx_seq_one_letter_code
_entity_poly.pdbx_strand_id
1 'polypeptide(L)'
;MGNFITAFTTLGRKAGSLINQAPRHTGLNALEHQPRLPTATLPTCSSFNHQQPQTPESTLPTPAMAERTLQDLLRKLRTAPDYPSSLKLLSTAKLTLLQAKALVPLPTTSPSLLQLARDVFEAGALLSLRAKDSVSFTRYVHLLSPFYELPAERLGSGAGEGERNKITGLYLLLLLTMGDYSGFHTKLEGLECRRVDGPPVESDRYLGYPIKLERWLMEGSYDLVWKAMASGEVPSEEYGVFSEV
;
A
#
# COMPACT_ATOMS: atom_id res chain seq x y z
N MET A 1 -8.06 27.18 6.88
CA MET A 1 -9.41 26.82 7.40
C MET A 1 -10.55 26.84 6.36
N GLY A 2 -10.41 27.54 5.24
CA GLY A 2 -11.48 27.65 4.22
C GLY A 2 -11.62 26.48 3.24
N ASN A 3 -10.58 25.70 3.02
CA ASN A 3 -10.55 24.73 1.93
C ASN A 3 -11.25 23.38 2.24
N PHE A 4 -11.31 22.99 3.51
CA PHE A 4 -11.95 21.73 3.92
C PHE A 4 -13.49 21.79 3.76
N ILE A 5 -14.08 22.94 4.12
CA ILE A 5 -15.53 23.15 3.96
C ILE A 5 -15.91 23.19 2.48
N THR A 6 -15.06 23.78 1.64
CA THR A 6 -15.33 23.91 0.20
C THR A 6 -15.24 22.56 -0.50
N ALA A 7 -14.29 21.69 -0.11
CA ALA A 7 -14.16 20.33 -0.64
C ALA A 7 -15.38 19.48 -0.27
N PHE A 8 -15.84 19.50 0.97
CA PHE A 8 -16.99 18.72 1.41
C PHE A 8 -18.34 19.26 0.90
N THR A 9 -18.51 20.58 0.78
CA THR A 9 -19.74 21.14 0.23
C THR A 9 -19.88 20.91 -1.28
N THR A 10 -18.77 20.83 -2.00
CA THR A 10 -18.75 20.51 -3.43
C THR A 10 -18.98 19.03 -3.70
N LEU A 11 -18.52 18.14 -2.82
CA LEU A 11 -18.72 16.69 -2.88
C LEU A 11 -20.16 16.27 -2.62
N GLY A 12 -20.85 16.89 -1.68
CA GLY A 12 -22.28 16.61 -1.41
C GLY A 12 -23.20 16.92 -2.58
N ARG A 13 -22.83 17.82 -3.49
CA ARG A 13 -23.58 18.11 -4.72
C ARG A 13 -23.29 17.16 -5.89
N LYS A 14 -22.12 16.51 -5.92
CA LYS A 14 -21.77 15.57 -7.01
C LYS A 14 -22.35 14.18 -6.82
N ALA A 15 -22.58 13.75 -5.59
CA ALA A 15 -23.12 12.43 -5.30
C ALA A 15 -24.57 12.23 -5.78
N GLY A 16 -25.35 13.31 -5.94
CA GLY A 16 -26.74 13.26 -6.43
C GLY A 16 -26.93 13.07 -7.93
N SER A 17 -25.88 13.18 -8.76
CA SER A 17 -26.01 13.20 -10.22
C SER A 17 -25.53 11.94 -10.97
N LEU A 18 -24.99 10.94 -10.29
CA LEU A 18 -24.35 9.77 -10.93
C LEU A 18 -25.16 8.46 -10.89
N ILE A 19 -26.43 8.49 -10.43
CA ILE A 19 -27.23 7.26 -10.27
C ILE A 19 -27.99 6.83 -11.55
N ASN A 20 -27.78 7.47 -12.69
CA ASN A 20 -28.62 7.15 -13.85
C ASN A 20 -27.87 7.00 -15.18
N GLN A 21 -26.89 6.08 -15.27
CA GLN A 21 -26.42 5.59 -16.59
C GLN A 21 -25.83 4.18 -16.46
N ALA A 22 -26.69 3.17 -16.64
CA ALA A 22 -26.27 1.81 -16.94
C ALA A 22 -26.23 1.61 -18.46
N PRO A 23 -25.16 1.09 -19.06
CA PRO A 23 -25.14 0.71 -20.45
C PRO A 23 -25.79 -0.68 -20.64
N ARG A 24 -26.74 -0.73 -21.58
CA ARG A 24 -27.41 -1.97 -22.03
C ARG A 24 -26.45 -2.80 -22.86
N HIS A 25 -26.33 -4.08 -22.50
CA HIS A 25 -25.70 -5.12 -23.32
C HIS A 25 -26.51 -5.39 -24.58
N THR A 26 -25.89 -5.30 -25.73
CA THR A 26 -26.33 -5.97 -26.96
C THR A 26 -25.21 -6.93 -27.38
N GLY A 27 -25.58 -8.21 -27.45
CA GLY A 27 -24.73 -9.28 -27.94
C GLY A 27 -24.57 -9.27 -29.45
N LEU A 28 -23.61 -9.99 -29.96
CA LEU A 28 -23.74 -10.95 -31.07
C LEU A 28 -22.39 -11.59 -31.41
N ASN A 29 -22.52 -12.88 -31.63
CA ASN A 29 -21.55 -13.86 -32.13
C ASN A 29 -20.77 -13.45 -33.37
N ALA A 30 -19.49 -13.84 -33.43
CA ALA A 30 -18.86 -14.25 -34.67
C ALA A 30 -17.72 -15.25 -34.38
N LEU A 31 -17.93 -16.49 -34.73
CA LEU A 31 -16.94 -17.51 -35.05
C LEU A 31 -16.22 -17.07 -36.34
N GLU A 32 -14.88 -17.11 -36.39
CA GLU A 32 -14.19 -17.44 -37.62
C GLU A 32 -12.67 -17.67 -37.44
N HIS A 33 -12.28 -18.85 -37.86
CA HIS A 33 -11.06 -19.26 -38.57
C HIS A 33 -9.67 -18.91 -38.04
N GLN A 34 -9.02 -19.91 -37.45
CA GLN A 34 -7.55 -20.02 -37.38
C GLN A 34 -6.98 -20.58 -38.69
N PRO A 35 -5.96 -19.98 -39.28
CA PRO A 35 -5.11 -20.62 -40.30
C PRO A 35 -3.98 -21.42 -39.64
N ARG A 36 -3.83 -22.67 -40.11
CA ARG A 36 -2.73 -23.59 -39.77
C ARG A 36 -1.39 -23.07 -40.31
N LEU A 37 -0.36 -23.07 -39.48
CA LEU A 37 1.03 -22.86 -39.87
C LEU A 37 1.69 -24.17 -40.37
N PRO A 38 2.55 -24.13 -41.37
CA PRO A 38 3.19 -25.31 -41.91
C PRO A 38 4.40 -25.75 -41.07
N THR A 39 4.52 -27.06 -40.93
CA THR A 39 5.65 -27.80 -40.37
C THR A 39 6.92 -27.55 -41.15
N ALA A 40 7.92 -26.92 -40.56
CA ALA A 40 9.26 -26.80 -41.16
C ALA A 40 10.23 -27.74 -40.42
N THR A 41 10.84 -28.60 -41.21
CA THR A 41 11.84 -29.62 -40.92
C THR A 41 13.13 -29.00 -40.38
N LEU A 42 13.68 -29.57 -39.30
CA LEU A 42 14.99 -29.24 -38.73
C LEU A 42 16.13 -29.75 -39.58
N PRO A 43 17.17 -28.97 -39.85
CA PRO A 43 18.47 -29.50 -40.24
C PRO A 43 19.37 -29.69 -39.03
N THR A 44 19.89 -30.86 -38.89
CA THR A 44 20.97 -31.28 -38.02
C THR A 44 22.26 -30.56 -38.40
N CYS A 45 22.90 -29.82 -37.52
CA CYS A 45 24.27 -29.34 -37.72
C CYS A 45 25.04 -29.35 -36.39
N SER A 46 25.97 -30.26 -36.37
CA SER A 46 27.36 -30.29 -35.86
C SER A 46 27.80 -29.25 -34.85
N SER A 47 28.39 -29.83 -33.83
CA SER A 47 29.31 -29.34 -32.80
C SER A 47 30.11 -28.09 -33.20
N PHE A 48 29.77 -26.94 -32.63
CA PHE A 48 30.69 -25.82 -32.48
C PHE A 48 30.98 -25.63 -31.00
N ASN A 49 32.22 -25.94 -30.65
CA ASN A 49 32.83 -25.65 -29.36
C ASN A 49 33.00 -24.14 -29.23
N HIS A 50 32.01 -23.47 -28.64
CA HIS A 50 32.08 -22.03 -28.40
C HIS A 50 32.47 -21.83 -26.93
N GLN A 51 33.74 -21.51 -26.71
CA GLN A 51 34.21 -20.94 -25.47
C GLN A 51 33.43 -19.63 -25.23
N GLN A 52 32.42 -19.70 -24.35
CA GLN A 52 31.66 -18.57 -23.90
C GLN A 52 32.59 -17.67 -23.07
N PRO A 53 32.73 -16.39 -23.40
CA PRO A 53 33.44 -15.47 -22.51
C PRO A 53 32.67 -15.41 -21.19
N GLN A 54 33.35 -15.75 -20.10
CA GLN A 54 32.84 -15.60 -18.76
C GLN A 54 32.64 -14.10 -18.51
N THR A 55 31.41 -13.63 -18.69
CA THR A 55 30.96 -12.35 -18.12
C THR A 55 31.15 -12.45 -16.60
N PRO A 56 31.72 -11.43 -15.94
CA PRO A 56 31.85 -11.44 -14.50
C PRO A 56 30.46 -11.63 -13.90
N GLU A 57 30.27 -12.75 -13.26
CA GLU A 57 29.10 -13.12 -12.48
C GLU A 57 28.92 -11.99 -11.45
N SER A 58 27.97 -11.08 -11.72
CA SER A 58 27.57 -10.06 -10.75
C SER A 58 27.10 -10.81 -9.53
N THR A 59 27.93 -10.86 -8.50
CA THR A 59 27.68 -11.49 -7.23
C THR A 59 26.39 -10.91 -6.66
N LEU A 60 25.28 -11.62 -6.83
CA LEU A 60 24.02 -11.32 -6.16
C LEU A 60 24.32 -11.28 -4.67
N PRO A 61 23.99 -10.22 -3.94
CA PRO A 61 24.26 -10.11 -2.53
C PRO A 61 23.64 -11.32 -1.82
N THR A 62 24.43 -12.00 -1.01
CA THR A 62 23.90 -13.09 -0.18
C THR A 62 22.76 -12.56 0.69
N PRO A 63 21.71 -13.33 0.97
CA PRO A 63 20.55 -12.88 1.76
C PRO A 63 20.95 -12.16 3.05
N ALA A 64 21.97 -12.66 3.75
CA ALA A 64 22.48 -12.06 4.98
C ALA A 64 23.12 -10.66 4.77
N MET A 65 23.76 -10.42 3.62
CA MET A 65 24.28 -9.09 3.30
C MET A 65 23.14 -8.12 2.95
N ALA A 66 22.12 -8.58 2.25
CA ALA A 66 20.95 -7.78 1.94
C ALA A 66 20.19 -7.37 3.22
N GLU A 67 20.05 -8.26 4.19
CA GLU A 67 19.41 -7.95 5.48
C GLU A 67 20.17 -6.87 6.25
N ARG A 68 21.49 -6.96 6.34
CA ARG A 68 22.33 -5.94 7.01
C ARG A 68 22.23 -4.58 6.32
N THR A 69 22.32 -4.56 5.00
CA THR A 69 22.20 -3.30 4.23
C THR A 69 20.82 -2.67 4.40
N LEU A 70 19.76 -3.46 4.44
CA LEU A 70 18.39 -2.97 4.67
C LEU A 70 18.21 -2.41 6.08
N GLN A 71 18.77 -3.06 7.10
CA GLN A 71 18.76 -2.58 8.49
C GLN A 71 19.46 -1.23 8.62
N ASP A 72 20.64 -1.08 7.99
CA ASP A 72 21.37 0.18 7.98
C ASP A 72 20.63 1.30 7.23
N LEU A 73 20.00 0.96 6.11
CA LEU A 73 19.17 1.90 5.34
C LEU A 73 17.94 2.34 6.14
N LEU A 74 17.26 1.42 6.83
CA LEU A 74 16.13 1.74 7.71
C LEU A 74 16.53 2.68 8.85
N ARG A 75 17.69 2.41 9.49
CA ARG A 75 18.21 3.28 10.54
C ARG A 75 18.48 4.69 10.00
N LYS A 76 19.15 4.81 8.84
CA LYS A 76 19.39 6.09 8.17
C LYS A 76 18.10 6.79 7.77
N LEU A 77 17.10 6.05 7.32
CA LEU A 77 15.79 6.58 6.93
C LEU A 77 15.04 7.22 8.10
N ARG A 78 15.11 6.59 9.29
CA ARG A 78 14.49 7.12 10.51
C ARG A 78 15.17 8.39 11.03
N THR A 79 16.45 8.58 10.71
CA THR A 79 17.25 9.74 11.16
C THR A 79 17.42 10.81 10.08
N ALA A 80 16.93 10.55 8.86
CA ALA A 80 17.10 11.48 7.74
C ALA A 80 16.24 12.74 7.94
N PRO A 81 16.85 13.95 7.93
CA PRO A 81 16.12 15.20 8.16
C PRO A 81 15.36 15.66 6.91
N ASP A 82 15.83 15.30 5.70
CA ASP A 82 15.32 15.83 4.44
C ASP A 82 14.56 14.79 3.62
N TYR A 83 13.42 15.21 3.07
CA TYR A 83 12.59 14.37 2.19
C TYR A 83 13.35 13.87 0.94
N PRO A 84 14.11 14.70 0.16
CA PRO A 84 14.83 14.24 -1.01
C PRO A 84 15.92 13.21 -0.69
N SER A 85 16.58 13.34 0.47
CA SER A 85 17.55 12.34 0.96
C SER A 85 16.86 11.02 1.31
N SER A 86 15.71 11.08 1.94
CA SER A 86 14.88 9.92 2.27
C SER A 86 14.41 9.17 1.03
N LEU A 87 14.03 9.88 -0.05
CA LEU A 87 13.66 9.27 -1.32
C LEU A 87 14.81 8.48 -1.96
N LYS A 88 16.04 9.00 -1.90
CA LYS A 88 17.23 8.29 -2.42
C LYS A 88 17.47 7.00 -1.62
N LEU A 89 17.39 7.08 -0.29
CA LEU A 89 17.53 5.92 0.59
C LEU A 89 16.44 4.87 0.32
N LEU A 90 15.18 5.30 0.17
CA LEU A 90 14.07 4.42 -0.20
C LEU A 90 14.27 3.76 -1.57
N SER A 91 14.76 4.50 -2.56
CA SER A 91 15.06 3.95 -3.88
C SER A 91 16.15 2.87 -3.80
N THR A 92 17.20 3.11 -3.03
CA THR A 92 18.26 2.13 -2.78
C THR A 92 17.72 0.90 -2.03
N ALA A 93 16.89 1.10 -1.01
CA ALA A 93 16.25 0.00 -0.29
C ALA A 93 15.35 -0.86 -1.19
N LYS A 94 14.55 -0.25 -2.07
CA LYS A 94 13.73 -0.97 -3.05
C LYS A 94 14.57 -1.77 -4.03
N LEU A 95 15.69 -1.23 -4.51
CA LEU A 95 16.61 -1.96 -5.39
C LEU A 95 17.23 -3.16 -4.67
N THR A 96 17.63 -3.01 -3.40
CA THR A 96 18.13 -4.10 -2.58
C THR A 96 17.07 -5.19 -2.37
N LEU A 97 15.81 -4.80 -2.10
CA LEU A 97 14.68 -5.73 -1.98
C LEU A 97 14.38 -6.45 -3.30
N LEU A 98 14.51 -5.75 -4.44
CA LEU A 98 14.34 -6.35 -5.75
C LEU A 98 15.41 -7.40 -6.03
N GLN A 99 16.68 -7.10 -5.75
CA GLN A 99 17.80 -8.04 -5.88
C GLN A 99 17.63 -9.27 -4.97
N ALA A 100 17.13 -9.06 -3.75
CA ALA A 100 16.81 -10.11 -2.80
C ALA A 100 15.51 -10.88 -3.10
N LYS A 101 14.77 -10.49 -4.18
CA LYS A 101 13.45 -11.05 -4.55
C LYS A 101 12.42 -10.98 -3.42
N ALA A 102 12.47 -9.92 -2.62
CA ALA A 102 11.61 -9.72 -1.44
C ALA A 102 10.62 -8.55 -1.58
N LEU A 103 10.41 -8.03 -2.79
CA LEU A 103 9.40 -7.00 -3.06
C LEU A 103 7.97 -7.51 -2.86
N VAL A 104 7.76 -8.78 -3.08
CA VAL A 104 6.49 -9.48 -2.85
C VAL A 104 6.77 -10.66 -1.93
N PRO A 105 5.89 -10.97 -0.96
CA PRO A 105 6.11 -12.08 -0.05
C PRO A 105 6.01 -13.41 -0.79
N LEU A 106 7.17 -14.01 -1.09
CA LEU A 106 7.27 -15.34 -1.67
C LEU A 106 7.35 -16.41 -0.57
N PRO A 107 6.88 -17.65 -0.84
CA PRO A 107 7.00 -18.75 0.12
C PRO A 107 8.45 -19.06 0.53
N THR A 108 9.40 -18.77 -0.34
CA THR A 108 10.85 -19.04 -0.17
C THR A 108 11.61 -17.94 0.55
N THR A 109 10.99 -16.78 0.81
CA THR A 109 11.66 -15.63 1.43
C THR A 109 11.79 -15.86 2.94
N SER A 110 12.95 -15.50 3.53
CA SER A 110 13.18 -15.60 4.97
C SER A 110 12.25 -14.67 5.75
N PRO A 111 11.79 -15.07 6.95
CA PRO A 111 10.93 -14.24 7.78
C PRO A 111 11.55 -12.89 8.14
N SER A 112 12.86 -12.86 8.43
CA SER A 112 13.61 -11.63 8.74
C SER A 112 13.58 -10.64 7.58
N LEU A 113 13.76 -11.13 6.35
CA LEU A 113 13.73 -10.29 5.16
C LEU A 113 12.31 -9.78 4.86
N LEU A 114 11.27 -10.57 5.12
CA LEU A 114 9.87 -10.16 4.99
C LEU A 114 9.52 -9.04 5.98
N GLN A 115 10.01 -9.13 7.22
CA GLN A 115 9.82 -8.05 8.22
C GLN A 115 10.50 -6.76 7.76
N LEU A 116 11.76 -6.84 7.33
CA LEU A 116 12.52 -5.68 6.85
C LEU A 116 11.87 -5.05 5.62
N ALA A 117 11.35 -5.86 4.68
CA ALA A 117 10.62 -5.37 3.53
C ALA A 117 9.35 -4.60 3.94
N ARG A 118 8.57 -5.15 4.86
CA ARG A 118 7.40 -4.49 5.44
C ARG A 118 7.80 -3.15 6.07
N ASP A 119 8.81 -3.15 6.94
CA ASP A 119 9.25 -1.94 7.66
C ASP A 119 9.76 -0.85 6.70
N VAL A 120 10.41 -1.23 5.59
CA VAL A 120 10.83 -0.28 4.54
C VAL A 120 9.61 0.35 3.85
N PHE A 121 8.59 -0.46 3.52
CA PHE A 121 7.38 0.07 2.88
C PHE A 121 6.53 0.90 3.85
N GLU A 122 6.45 0.52 5.13
CA GLU A 122 5.80 1.31 6.17
C GLU A 122 6.46 2.68 6.35
N ALA A 123 7.78 2.70 6.44
CA ALA A 123 8.55 3.95 6.49
C ALA A 123 8.33 4.81 5.22
N GLY A 124 8.30 4.16 4.05
CA GLY A 124 8.00 4.84 2.79
C GLY A 124 6.60 5.45 2.74
N ALA A 125 5.60 4.75 3.25
CA ALA A 125 4.23 5.24 3.36
C ALA A 125 4.14 6.48 4.25
N LEU A 126 4.71 6.43 5.46
CA LEU A 126 4.71 7.55 6.39
C LEU A 126 5.46 8.77 5.85
N LEU A 127 6.59 8.55 5.17
CA LEU A 127 7.35 9.65 4.53
C LEU A 127 6.57 10.31 3.40
N SER A 128 5.88 9.51 2.57
CA SER A 128 5.03 10.03 1.49
C SER A 128 3.88 10.88 2.04
N LEU A 129 3.31 10.45 3.16
CA LEU A 129 2.24 11.20 3.83
C LEU A 129 2.76 12.55 4.37
N ARG A 130 3.91 12.56 5.05
CA ARG A 130 4.54 13.80 5.55
C ARG A 130 4.87 14.78 4.41
N ALA A 131 5.20 14.25 3.23
CA ALA A 131 5.41 15.05 2.02
C ALA A 131 4.10 15.47 1.32
N LYS A 132 2.93 15.09 1.85
CA LYS A 132 1.60 15.33 1.26
C LYS A 132 1.43 14.72 -0.13
N ASP A 133 2.20 13.64 -0.44
CA ASP A 133 2.10 12.88 -1.70
C ASP A 133 1.14 11.68 -1.52
N SER A 134 -0.15 11.93 -1.76
CA SER A 134 -1.21 10.93 -1.64
C SER A 134 -1.06 9.77 -2.64
N VAL A 135 -0.51 10.06 -3.83
CA VAL A 135 -0.32 9.04 -4.88
C VAL A 135 0.74 8.02 -4.47
N SER A 136 1.89 8.50 -3.99
CA SER A 136 2.94 7.62 -3.49
C SER A 136 2.50 6.86 -2.25
N PHE A 137 1.77 7.51 -1.33
CA PHE A 137 1.20 6.87 -0.15
C PHE A 137 0.29 5.69 -0.53
N THR A 138 -0.67 5.91 -1.44
CA THR A 138 -1.57 4.86 -1.93
C THR A 138 -0.80 3.69 -2.55
N ARG A 139 0.26 3.96 -3.33
CA ARG A 139 1.13 2.92 -3.89
C ARG A 139 1.80 2.06 -2.82
N TYR A 140 2.30 2.70 -1.74
CA TYR A 140 2.89 1.96 -0.62
C TYR A 140 1.86 1.12 0.14
N VAL A 141 0.64 1.64 0.34
CA VAL A 141 -0.45 0.86 0.95
C VAL A 141 -0.79 -0.39 0.13
N HIS A 142 -0.83 -0.26 -1.21
CA HIS A 142 -1.04 -1.42 -2.08
C HIS A 142 0.13 -2.42 -2.03
N LEU A 143 1.37 -1.96 -1.94
CA LEU A 143 2.54 -2.82 -1.78
C LEU A 143 2.54 -3.54 -0.43
N LEU A 144 2.02 -2.92 0.62
CA LEU A 144 1.91 -3.47 1.97
C LEU A 144 0.78 -4.51 2.10
N SER A 145 -0.28 -4.40 1.29
CA SER A 145 -1.44 -5.29 1.38
C SER A 145 -1.07 -6.78 1.45
N PRO A 146 -0.25 -7.33 0.53
CA PRO A 146 0.11 -8.75 0.58
C PRO A 146 0.95 -9.13 1.82
N PHE A 147 1.72 -8.19 2.40
CA PHE A 147 2.46 -8.44 3.64
C PHE A 147 1.53 -8.50 4.86
N TYR A 148 0.49 -7.67 4.87
CA TYR A 148 -0.52 -7.67 5.93
C TYR A 148 -1.47 -8.88 5.86
N GLU A 149 -1.51 -9.57 4.73
CA GLU A 149 -2.28 -10.78 4.51
C GLU A 149 -1.54 -12.05 4.96
N LEU A 150 -0.23 -11.95 5.20
CA LEU A 150 0.54 -13.06 5.69
C LEU A 150 0.10 -13.48 7.10
N PRO A 151 0.03 -14.80 7.39
CA PRO A 151 -0.17 -15.27 8.74
C PRO A 151 1.01 -14.86 9.63
N ALA A 152 0.74 -14.56 10.90
CA ALA A 152 1.76 -14.10 11.86
C ALA A 152 2.95 -15.06 11.99
N GLU A 153 2.72 -16.37 11.81
CA GLU A 153 3.75 -17.41 11.83
C GLU A 153 4.83 -17.20 10.76
N ARG A 154 4.43 -16.66 9.59
CA ARG A 154 5.33 -16.38 8.46
C ARG A 154 6.20 -15.15 8.71
N LEU A 155 5.74 -14.21 9.48
CA LEU A 155 6.48 -13.01 9.86
C LEU A 155 7.44 -13.24 11.05
N GLY A 156 7.31 -14.38 11.77
CA GLY A 156 8.12 -14.73 12.93
C GLY A 156 7.59 -14.10 14.23
N SER A 157 7.89 -14.77 15.36
CA SER A 157 7.36 -14.44 16.69
C SER A 157 7.74 -13.06 17.24
N GLY A 158 8.60 -12.31 16.58
CA GLY A 158 9.04 -10.96 16.98
C GLY A 158 8.45 -9.84 16.15
N ALA A 159 7.67 -10.18 15.12
CA ALA A 159 6.99 -9.18 14.32
C ALA A 159 5.77 -8.70 15.07
N GLY A 160 5.92 -7.61 15.83
CA GLY A 160 4.78 -6.84 16.30
C GLY A 160 3.85 -6.50 15.12
N GLU A 161 2.61 -6.09 15.39
CA GLU A 161 1.68 -5.65 14.34
C GLU A 161 2.23 -4.47 13.51
N GLY A 162 3.39 -3.95 13.88
CA GLY A 162 4.05 -2.81 13.25
C GLY A 162 3.15 -1.57 13.22
N GLU A 163 3.29 -0.79 12.18
CA GLU A 163 2.46 0.38 11.92
C GLU A 163 1.16 0.05 11.14
N ARG A 164 0.80 -1.25 11.04
CA ARG A 164 -0.32 -1.73 10.19
C ARG A 164 -1.62 -0.98 10.45
N ASN A 165 -2.08 -0.92 11.70
CA ASN A 165 -3.35 -0.29 12.04
C ASN A 165 -3.30 1.21 11.81
N LYS A 166 -2.15 1.84 12.10
CA LYS A 166 -1.91 3.26 11.85
C LYS A 166 -1.97 3.59 10.35
N ILE A 167 -1.22 2.87 9.53
CA ILE A 167 -1.20 3.09 8.06
C ILE A 167 -2.56 2.81 7.44
N THR A 168 -3.25 1.75 7.89
CA THR A 168 -4.59 1.44 7.41
C THR A 168 -5.60 2.51 7.82
N GLY A 169 -5.53 3.02 9.05
CA GLY A 169 -6.37 4.13 9.51
C GLY A 169 -6.13 5.43 8.72
N LEU A 170 -4.85 5.76 8.43
CA LEU A 170 -4.49 6.89 7.58
C LEU A 170 -5.00 6.72 6.14
N TYR A 171 -4.99 5.49 5.61
CA TYR A 171 -5.53 5.20 4.29
C TYR A 171 -7.06 5.35 4.26
N LEU A 172 -7.76 4.87 5.28
CA LEU A 172 -9.21 5.09 5.42
C LEU A 172 -9.54 6.59 5.46
N LEU A 173 -8.75 7.37 6.20
CA LEU A 173 -8.92 8.81 6.24
C LEU A 173 -8.67 9.48 4.88
N LEU A 174 -7.66 9.02 4.14
CA LEU A 174 -7.43 9.48 2.77
C LEU A 174 -8.62 9.21 1.86
N LEU A 175 -9.21 8.01 1.91
CA LEU A 175 -10.40 7.66 1.13
C LEU A 175 -11.58 8.57 1.44
N LEU A 176 -11.80 8.91 2.73
CA LEU A 176 -12.83 9.87 3.13
C LEU A 176 -12.57 11.27 2.55
N THR A 177 -11.32 11.75 2.58
CA THR A 177 -10.98 13.07 2.01
C THR A 177 -11.13 13.10 0.49
N MET A 178 -10.94 11.98 -0.18
CA MET A 178 -11.17 11.83 -1.62
C MET A 178 -12.65 11.61 -1.98
N GLY A 179 -13.51 11.37 -0.99
CA GLY A 179 -14.92 11.04 -1.19
C GLY A 179 -15.17 9.63 -1.73
N ASP A 180 -14.18 8.76 -1.65
CA ASP A 180 -14.31 7.34 -2.04
C ASP A 180 -14.89 6.50 -0.90
N TYR A 181 -16.19 6.67 -0.66
CA TYR A 181 -16.91 5.91 0.36
C TYR A 181 -16.98 4.41 0.03
N SER A 182 -17.04 4.08 -1.26
CA SER A 182 -17.07 2.68 -1.70
C SER A 182 -15.78 1.95 -1.33
N GLY A 183 -14.63 2.56 -1.64
CA GLY A 183 -13.32 2.05 -1.24
C GLY A 183 -13.16 1.96 0.27
N PHE A 184 -13.69 2.95 1.01
CA PHE A 184 -13.67 2.97 2.47
C PHE A 184 -14.41 1.76 3.06
N HIS A 185 -15.67 1.53 2.67
CA HIS A 185 -16.46 0.41 3.19
C HIS A 185 -15.90 -0.95 2.77
N THR A 186 -15.45 -1.09 1.52
CA THR A 186 -14.80 -2.33 1.07
C THR A 186 -13.55 -2.66 1.91
N LYS A 187 -12.76 -1.63 2.26
CA LYS A 187 -11.58 -1.83 3.10
C LYS A 187 -11.95 -2.18 4.53
N LEU A 188 -12.99 -1.55 5.07
CA LEU A 188 -13.51 -1.80 6.42
C LEU A 188 -14.04 -3.23 6.55
N GLU A 189 -14.89 -3.68 5.63
CA GLU A 189 -15.38 -5.07 5.57
C GLU A 189 -14.24 -6.08 5.55
N GLY A 190 -13.20 -5.83 4.75
CA GLY A 190 -12.02 -6.68 4.70
C GLY A 190 -11.24 -6.74 6.02
N LEU A 191 -11.30 -5.71 6.85
CA LEU A 191 -10.70 -5.70 8.19
C LEU A 191 -11.55 -6.46 9.21
N GLU A 192 -12.87 -6.33 9.14
CA GLU A 192 -13.82 -7.01 10.00
C GLU A 192 -13.82 -8.52 9.76
N CYS A 193 -13.84 -8.95 8.49
CA CYS A 193 -13.78 -10.37 8.12
C CYS A 193 -12.55 -11.09 8.68
N ARG A 194 -11.44 -10.37 8.88
CA ARG A 194 -10.19 -10.94 9.42
C ARG A 194 -10.15 -11.02 10.94
N ARG A 195 -11.03 -10.32 11.63
CA ARG A 195 -11.08 -10.23 13.11
C ARG A 195 -12.23 -11.04 13.69
N VAL A 196 -12.40 -12.28 13.25
CA VAL A 196 -13.54 -13.14 13.65
C VAL A 196 -13.66 -13.28 15.17
N ASP A 197 -12.53 -13.29 15.91
CA ASP A 197 -12.49 -13.51 17.37
C ASP A 197 -11.84 -12.34 18.15
N GLY A 198 -11.65 -11.17 17.51
CA GLY A 198 -10.99 -10.01 18.12
C GLY A 198 -11.94 -8.91 18.57
N PRO A 199 -11.43 -7.89 19.28
CA PRO A 199 -12.23 -6.71 19.62
C PRO A 199 -12.69 -6.00 18.34
N PRO A 200 -13.86 -5.33 18.37
CA PRO A 200 -14.39 -4.64 17.18
C PRO A 200 -13.38 -3.62 16.64
N VAL A 201 -13.36 -3.47 15.32
CA VAL A 201 -12.40 -2.56 14.62
C VAL A 201 -12.52 -1.12 15.15
N GLU A 202 -13.72 -0.72 15.56
CA GLU A 202 -14.01 0.60 16.13
C GLU A 202 -13.30 0.87 17.47
N SER A 203 -12.93 -0.17 18.22
CA SER A 203 -12.22 -0.03 19.51
C SER A 203 -10.72 0.25 19.35
N ASP A 204 -10.18 0.06 18.15
CA ASP A 204 -8.78 0.35 17.88
C ASP A 204 -8.55 1.86 17.80
N ARG A 205 -7.47 2.32 18.43
CA ARG A 205 -7.12 3.75 18.48
C ARG A 205 -7.00 4.39 17.11
N TYR A 206 -6.37 3.70 16.16
CA TYR A 206 -6.07 4.23 14.83
C TYR A 206 -7.22 4.02 13.84
N LEU A 207 -7.90 2.87 13.91
CA LEU A 207 -8.99 2.53 13.00
C LEU A 207 -10.31 3.14 13.44
N GLY A 208 -10.55 3.28 14.73
CA GLY A 208 -11.79 3.84 15.27
C GLY A 208 -12.00 5.32 14.93
N TYR A 209 -10.92 6.07 14.78
CA TYR A 209 -11.00 7.50 14.45
C TYR A 209 -11.64 7.78 13.09
N PRO A 210 -11.15 7.22 11.95
CA PRO A 210 -11.80 7.41 10.65
C PRO A 210 -13.23 6.84 10.59
N ILE A 211 -13.53 5.76 11.31
CA ILE A 211 -14.89 5.19 11.35
C ILE A 211 -15.87 6.14 12.05
N LYS A 212 -15.47 6.75 13.18
CA LYS A 212 -16.28 7.76 13.86
C LYS A 212 -16.49 9.00 13.00
N LEU A 213 -15.43 9.46 12.31
CA LEU A 213 -15.51 10.59 11.40
C LEU A 213 -16.50 10.34 10.27
N GLU A 214 -16.42 9.19 9.62
CA GLU A 214 -17.34 8.79 8.56
C GLU A 214 -18.79 8.81 9.04
N ARG A 215 -19.08 8.20 10.21
CA ARG A 215 -20.41 8.18 10.82
C ARG A 215 -20.96 9.60 11.02
N TRP A 216 -20.18 10.49 11.62
CA TRP A 216 -20.60 11.89 11.84
C TRP A 216 -20.82 12.67 10.56
N LEU A 217 -20.02 12.39 9.54
CA LEU A 217 -20.18 13.00 8.21
C LEU A 217 -21.48 12.53 7.55
N MET A 218 -21.80 11.24 7.64
CA MET A 218 -23.02 10.68 7.07
C MET A 218 -24.29 11.13 7.83
N GLU A 219 -24.19 11.30 9.15
CA GLU A 219 -25.27 11.87 9.98
C GLU A 219 -25.44 13.38 9.80
N GLY A 220 -24.49 14.05 9.14
CA GLY A 220 -24.47 15.52 9.02
C GLY A 220 -24.10 16.24 10.33
N SER A 221 -23.53 15.54 11.30
CA SER A 221 -23.12 16.06 12.60
C SER A 221 -21.74 16.73 12.52
N TYR A 222 -21.64 17.78 11.73
CA TYR A 222 -20.37 18.50 11.48
C TYR A 222 -19.78 19.14 12.75
N ASP A 223 -20.59 19.48 13.72
CA ASP A 223 -20.13 20.02 15.01
C ASP A 223 -19.26 19.02 15.77
N LEU A 224 -19.59 17.71 15.70
CA LEU A 224 -18.78 16.66 16.30
C LEU A 224 -17.43 16.49 15.59
N VAL A 225 -17.43 16.59 14.27
CA VAL A 225 -16.20 16.58 13.45
C VAL A 225 -15.28 17.73 13.87
N TRP A 226 -15.82 18.96 13.95
CA TRP A 226 -15.06 20.12 14.38
C TRP A 226 -14.54 19.99 15.81
N LYS A 227 -15.37 19.50 16.71
CA LYS A 227 -14.98 19.27 18.11
C LYS A 227 -13.84 18.27 18.23
N ALA A 228 -13.90 17.15 17.49
CA ALA A 228 -12.85 16.13 17.49
C ALA A 228 -11.53 16.67 16.95
N MET A 229 -11.59 17.51 15.90
CA MET A 229 -10.39 18.16 15.34
C MET A 229 -9.80 19.20 16.29
N ALA A 230 -10.65 19.97 16.99
CA ALA A 230 -10.22 21.01 17.91
C ALA A 230 -9.72 20.45 19.26
N SER A 231 -10.29 19.34 19.74
CA SER A 231 -9.92 18.72 21.03
C SER A 231 -8.59 17.96 20.99
N GLY A 232 -8.00 17.77 19.80
CA GLY A 232 -6.75 17.02 19.67
C GLY A 232 -6.91 15.50 19.89
N GLU A 233 -8.13 14.97 19.79
CA GLU A 233 -8.40 13.51 19.86
C GLU A 233 -7.79 12.73 18.67
N VAL A 234 -6.86 13.36 17.96
CA VAL A 234 -6.17 12.77 16.79
C VAL A 234 -5.21 11.68 17.28
N PRO A 235 -5.27 10.46 16.74
CA PRO A 235 -4.48 9.33 17.22
C PRO A 235 -2.96 9.51 17.13
N SER A 236 -2.47 10.27 16.14
CA SER A 236 -1.07 10.60 15.94
C SER A 236 -0.92 11.88 15.08
N GLU A 237 0.29 12.48 15.09
CA GLU A 237 0.59 13.72 14.36
C GLU A 237 0.30 13.59 12.85
N GLU A 238 0.52 12.42 12.26
CA GLU A 238 0.30 12.18 10.84
C GLU A 238 -1.17 12.31 10.42
N TYR A 239 -2.11 12.08 11.35
CA TYR A 239 -3.53 12.31 11.11
C TYR A 239 -3.85 13.80 10.94
N GLY A 240 -3.04 14.68 11.55
CA GLY A 240 -3.16 16.13 11.41
C GLY A 240 -2.90 16.64 10.00
N VAL A 241 -2.14 15.91 9.17
CA VAL A 241 -1.90 16.27 7.76
C VAL A 241 -3.20 16.40 6.97
N PHE A 242 -4.21 15.58 7.29
CA PHE A 242 -5.51 15.63 6.63
C PHE A 242 -6.41 16.77 7.11
N SER A 243 -6.11 17.40 8.23
CA SER A 243 -6.85 18.58 8.72
C SER A 243 -6.51 19.85 7.96
N GLU A 244 -5.36 19.85 7.24
CA GLU A 244 -4.87 21.00 6.47
C GLU A 244 -5.28 20.94 4.98
N VAL A 245 -5.85 19.83 4.52
CA VAL A 245 -6.32 19.62 3.13
C VAL A 245 -7.79 20.01 3.03
#